data_e6f7f6dfe5686a78c651851ecfcc5c16
#
_entry.id   e6f7f6dfe5686a78c651851ecfcc5c16
#
_cell.length_a   1.000
_cell.length_b   1.000
_cell.length_c   1.000
_cell.angle_alpha   90.00
_cell.angle_beta   90.00
_cell.angle_gamma   90.00
#
_symmetry.space_group_name_H-M   'P 1'
#
loop_
_entity.id
_entity.type
_entity.pdbx_description
1 polymer ?
#
loop_
_entity_poly.entity_id
_entity_poly.type
_entity_poly.pdbx_seq_one_letter_code
_entity_poly.pdbx_strand_id
1 'polypeptide(L)'
;PGLGGQGRRVSPDYETDFWVRRLRLLGWSLTLVMAVGMLLALGWKIAQVSERRALDATREHLAASLNSLAAEHLAKDKALGLDWRRKNPFVLLRWQQDNYCGELAAGDAPQSGCWYWLPREAWVMYRASFADGWTRGQSEVRAWRLLVVPDGMLTASQSPGADFALELEAVPAVELS
;
A
#
# COMPACT_ATOMS: atom_id res chain seq x y z
N PRO A 1 16.67 27.49 -87.34
CA PRO A 1 16.42 28.12 -86.06
C PRO A 1 15.65 27.16 -85.18
N GLY A 2 16.40 26.51 -84.24
CA GLY A 2 15.84 25.50 -83.34
C GLY A 2 15.46 26.19 -82.05
N LEU A 3 14.19 26.06 -81.68
CA LEU A 3 13.69 26.42 -80.38
C LEU A 3 13.84 25.20 -79.44
N GLY A 4 14.93 25.24 -78.63
CA GLY A 4 15.18 24.32 -77.57
C GLY A 4 14.20 24.57 -76.42
N GLY A 5 13.15 23.75 -76.29
CA GLY A 5 12.28 23.72 -75.11
C GLY A 5 13.04 23.17 -73.89
N GLN A 6 13.48 24.08 -73.01
CA GLN A 6 13.94 23.67 -71.66
C GLN A 6 12.75 23.19 -70.82
N GLY A 7 12.52 21.92 -70.85
CA GLY A 7 11.63 21.28 -69.89
C GLY A 7 12.19 21.48 -68.47
N ARG A 8 11.56 22.34 -67.71
CA ARG A 8 11.83 22.54 -66.30
C ARG A 8 11.55 21.21 -65.57
N ARG A 9 12.58 20.42 -65.32
CA ARG A 9 12.50 19.25 -64.46
C ARG A 9 12.17 19.78 -63.06
N VAL A 10 10.93 19.69 -62.67
CA VAL A 10 10.52 19.84 -61.26
C VAL A 10 11.18 18.66 -60.52
N SER A 11 12.17 18.98 -59.71
CA SER A 11 12.92 17.97 -58.97
C SER A 11 11.98 17.29 -57.96
N PRO A 12 11.93 15.95 -57.96
CA PRO A 12 11.09 15.17 -57.02
C PRO A 12 11.57 15.20 -55.56
N ASP A 13 12.62 15.96 -55.28
CA ASP A 13 13.26 15.96 -53.94
C ASP A 13 12.44 16.67 -52.85
N TYR A 14 11.50 17.57 -53.24
CA TYR A 14 10.74 18.35 -52.27
C TYR A 14 9.63 17.56 -51.55
N GLU A 15 9.04 16.58 -52.21
CA GLU A 15 8.02 15.71 -51.59
C GLU A 15 8.64 14.69 -50.64
N THR A 16 9.80 14.17 -50.98
CA THR A 16 10.52 13.19 -50.12
C THR A 16 10.98 13.84 -48.81
N ASP A 17 11.49 15.07 -48.83
CA ASP A 17 11.92 15.77 -47.61
C ASP A 17 10.77 16.07 -46.64
N PHE A 18 9.58 16.36 -47.15
CA PHE A 18 8.40 16.61 -46.33
C PHE A 18 7.94 15.35 -45.62
N TRP A 19 7.91 14.20 -46.31
CA TRP A 19 7.55 12.92 -45.71
C TRP A 19 8.59 12.40 -44.69
N VAL A 20 9.86 12.61 -44.98
CA VAL A 20 10.94 12.25 -44.05
C VAL A 20 10.87 13.05 -42.76
N ARG A 21 10.60 14.35 -42.84
CA ARG A 21 10.42 15.22 -41.66
C ARG A 21 9.19 14.79 -40.82
N ARG A 22 8.06 14.47 -41.47
CA ARG A 22 6.86 13.98 -40.76
C ARG A 22 7.10 12.63 -40.10
N LEU A 23 7.72 11.69 -40.78
CA LEU A 23 8.07 10.38 -40.22
C LEU A 23 9.04 10.52 -39.05
N ARG A 24 10.00 11.42 -39.14
CA ARG A 24 10.92 11.72 -38.04
C ARG A 24 10.21 12.30 -36.82
N LEU A 25 9.30 13.25 -37.02
CA LEU A 25 8.49 13.81 -35.93
C LEU A 25 7.58 12.76 -35.30
N LEU A 26 6.92 11.90 -36.09
CA LEU A 26 6.09 10.81 -35.61
C LEU A 26 6.94 9.79 -34.83
N GLY A 27 8.12 9.44 -35.31
CA GLY A 27 9.05 8.56 -34.60
C GLY A 27 9.47 9.12 -33.26
N TRP A 28 9.85 10.40 -33.18
CA TRP A 28 10.20 11.06 -31.94
C TRP A 28 9.02 11.17 -30.95
N SER A 29 7.83 11.50 -31.45
CA SER A 29 6.63 11.59 -30.61
C SER A 29 6.24 10.23 -30.02
N LEU A 30 6.30 9.17 -30.81
CA LEU A 30 6.03 7.81 -30.34
C LEU A 30 7.05 7.37 -29.29
N THR A 31 8.33 7.63 -29.51
CA THR A 31 9.39 7.32 -28.54
C THR A 31 9.19 8.06 -27.24
N LEU A 32 8.83 9.35 -27.31
CA LEU A 32 8.53 10.16 -26.11
C LEU A 32 7.34 9.61 -25.35
N VAL A 33 6.25 9.27 -26.02
CA VAL A 33 5.04 8.69 -25.39
C VAL A 33 5.38 7.38 -24.70
N MET A 34 6.14 6.50 -25.36
CA MET A 34 6.59 5.24 -24.75
C MET A 34 7.49 5.47 -23.54
N ALA A 35 8.43 6.42 -23.61
CA ALA A 35 9.30 6.75 -22.49
C ALA A 35 8.51 7.28 -21.28
N VAL A 36 7.58 8.19 -21.51
CA VAL A 36 6.70 8.74 -20.47
C VAL A 36 5.82 7.63 -19.87
N GLY A 37 5.23 6.77 -20.70
CA GLY A 37 4.44 5.63 -20.24
C GLY A 37 5.23 4.67 -19.35
N MET A 38 6.48 4.38 -19.72
CA MET A 38 7.37 3.54 -18.92
C MET A 38 7.73 4.20 -17.59
N LEU A 39 8.03 5.49 -17.57
CA LEU A 39 8.32 6.23 -16.34
C LEU A 39 7.12 6.26 -15.40
N LEU A 40 5.91 6.47 -15.91
CA LEU A 40 4.69 6.43 -15.11
C LEU A 40 4.43 5.03 -14.53
N ALA A 41 4.63 3.98 -15.33
CA ALA A 41 4.48 2.60 -14.86
C ALA A 41 5.48 2.24 -13.76
N LEU A 42 6.75 2.66 -13.91
CA LEU A 42 7.78 2.49 -12.89
C LEU A 42 7.45 3.28 -11.62
N GLY A 43 7.04 4.54 -11.74
CA GLY A 43 6.63 5.36 -10.60
C GLY A 43 5.48 4.73 -9.83
N TRP A 44 4.47 4.22 -10.53
CA TRP A 44 3.36 3.49 -9.92
C TRP A 44 3.83 2.25 -9.15
N LYS A 45 4.70 1.44 -9.74
CA LYS A 45 5.26 0.25 -9.07
C LYS A 45 6.08 0.60 -7.83
N ILE A 46 6.88 1.66 -7.90
CA ILE A 46 7.64 2.14 -6.73
C ILE A 46 6.69 2.56 -5.61
N ALA A 47 5.63 3.32 -5.94
CA ALA A 47 4.63 3.74 -4.96
C ALA A 47 3.95 2.55 -4.27
N GLN A 48 3.52 1.54 -5.03
CA GLN A 48 2.94 0.31 -4.48
C GLN A 48 3.89 -0.43 -3.53
N VAL A 49 5.15 -0.60 -3.93
CA VAL A 49 6.13 -1.31 -3.11
C VAL A 49 6.46 -0.53 -1.84
N SER A 50 6.59 0.80 -1.93
CA SER A 50 6.85 1.65 -0.76
C SER A 50 5.69 1.62 0.23
N GLU A 51 4.44 1.65 -0.25
CA GLU A 51 3.26 1.56 0.61
C GLU A 51 3.19 0.20 1.33
N ARG A 52 3.45 -0.91 0.62
CA ARG A 52 3.50 -2.23 1.26
C ARG A 52 4.55 -2.32 2.36
N ARG A 53 5.75 -1.80 2.11
CA ARG A 53 6.82 -1.77 3.12
C ARG A 53 6.45 -0.90 4.32
N ALA A 54 5.84 0.26 4.08
CA ALA A 54 5.37 1.14 5.14
C ALA A 54 4.27 0.46 5.98
N LEU A 55 3.35 -0.27 5.34
CA LEU A 55 2.31 -1.03 6.02
C LEU A 55 2.90 -2.13 6.90
N ASP A 56 3.82 -2.92 6.36
CA ASP A 56 4.47 -4.01 7.11
C ASP A 56 5.28 -3.45 8.29
N ALA A 57 6.04 -2.37 8.09
CA ALA A 57 6.79 -1.69 9.14
C ALA A 57 5.86 -1.15 10.24
N THR A 58 4.73 -0.54 9.88
CA THR A 58 3.74 -0.05 10.86
C THR A 58 3.14 -1.20 11.66
N ARG A 59 2.81 -2.32 11.02
CA ARG A 59 2.30 -3.52 11.69
C ARG A 59 3.30 -4.09 12.67
N GLU A 60 4.57 -4.23 12.26
CA GLU A 60 5.65 -4.71 13.15
C GLU A 60 5.86 -3.77 14.33
N HIS A 61 5.84 -2.46 14.09
CA HIS A 61 5.99 -1.47 15.15
C HIS A 61 4.81 -1.50 16.15
N LEU A 62 3.56 -1.68 15.65
CA LEU A 62 2.39 -1.89 16.49
C LEU A 62 2.53 -3.15 17.35
N ALA A 63 2.90 -4.27 16.74
CA ALA A 63 3.10 -5.52 17.46
C ALA A 63 4.19 -5.42 18.53
N ALA A 64 5.33 -4.82 18.20
CA ALA A 64 6.42 -4.60 19.14
C ALA A 64 6.02 -3.69 20.32
N SER A 65 5.29 -2.61 20.04
CA SER A 65 4.81 -1.68 21.06
C SER A 65 3.78 -2.34 21.99
N LEU A 66 2.86 -3.12 21.44
CA LEU A 66 1.88 -3.88 22.22
C LEU A 66 2.55 -4.93 23.11
N ASN A 67 3.56 -5.64 22.59
CA ASN A 67 4.32 -6.61 23.38
C ASN A 67 5.13 -5.96 24.50
N SER A 68 5.71 -4.78 24.23
CA SER A 68 6.39 -3.98 25.27
C SER A 68 5.44 -3.56 26.38
N LEU A 69 4.22 -3.10 26.03
CA LEU A 69 3.18 -2.76 27.00
C LEU A 69 2.70 -3.97 27.78
N ALA A 70 2.53 -5.13 27.13
CA ALA A 70 2.17 -6.37 27.78
C ALA A 70 3.22 -6.78 28.81
N ALA A 71 4.50 -6.75 28.46
CA ALA A 71 5.61 -7.04 29.36
C ALA A 71 5.66 -6.07 30.55
N GLU A 72 5.40 -4.77 30.34
CA GLU A 72 5.35 -3.78 31.43
C GLU A 72 4.19 -4.06 32.39
N HIS A 73 3.02 -4.47 31.88
CA HIS A 73 1.88 -4.83 32.72
C HIS A 73 2.13 -6.09 33.53
N LEU A 74 2.73 -7.11 32.93
CA LEU A 74 3.12 -8.34 33.62
C LEU A 74 4.17 -8.06 34.72
N ALA A 75 5.15 -7.21 34.45
CA ALA A 75 6.15 -6.81 35.46
C ALA A 75 5.54 -6.08 36.66
N LYS A 76 4.33 -5.52 36.53
CA LYS A 76 3.58 -4.85 37.60
C LYS A 76 2.51 -5.76 38.25
N ASP A 77 2.60 -7.08 38.04
CA ASP A 77 1.63 -8.09 38.49
C ASP A 77 0.16 -7.79 38.08
N LYS A 78 -0.02 -7.11 36.95
CA LYS A 78 -1.34 -6.81 36.38
C LYS A 78 -1.63 -7.81 35.28
N ALA A 79 -2.59 -8.71 35.53
CA ALA A 79 -3.04 -9.65 34.51
C ALA A 79 -3.60 -8.90 33.27
N LEU A 80 -3.19 -9.33 32.08
CA LEU A 80 -3.80 -8.89 30.83
C LEU A 80 -5.18 -9.52 30.71
N GLY A 81 -6.22 -8.79 31.06
CA GLY A 81 -7.59 -9.26 30.92
C GLY A 81 -8.02 -9.32 29.45
N LEU A 82 -9.13 -10.02 29.17
CA LEU A 82 -9.75 -10.07 27.83
C LEU A 82 -10.15 -8.69 27.28
N ASP A 83 -10.20 -7.67 28.12
CA ASP A 83 -10.50 -6.28 27.76
C ASP A 83 -9.46 -5.69 26.80
N TRP A 84 -8.24 -6.22 26.75
CA TRP A 84 -7.20 -5.78 25.83
C TRP A 84 -7.58 -5.99 24.36
N ARG A 85 -8.39 -6.99 24.05
CA ARG A 85 -8.89 -7.25 22.70
C ARG A 85 -9.75 -6.14 22.15
N ARG A 86 -10.38 -5.33 23.04
CA ARG A 86 -11.31 -4.27 22.69
C ARG A 86 -10.70 -2.87 22.81
N LYS A 87 -9.46 -2.78 23.26
CA LYS A 87 -8.78 -1.49 23.37
C LYS A 87 -8.20 -1.09 22.03
N ASN A 88 -8.41 0.17 21.68
CA ASN A 88 -7.80 0.76 20.50
C ASN A 88 -6.27 0.77 20.66
N PRO A 89 -5.52 -0.01 19.87
CA PRO A 89 -4.07 -0.11 20.02
C PRO A 89 -3.34 1.20 19.73
N PHE A 90 -3.90 2.07 18.89
CA PHE A 90 -3.28 3.35 18.56
C PHE A 90 -3.29 4.33 19.76
N VAL A 91 -4.27 4.25 20.64
CA VAL A 91 -4.32 5.07 21.86
C VAL A 91 -3.27 4.62 22.89
N LEU A 92 -2.86 3.36 22.82
CA LEU A 92 -1.87 2.77 23.74
C LEU A 92 -0.43 3.09 23.31
N LEU A 93 -0.22 3.54 22.07
CA LEU A 93 1.10 3.89 21.56
C LEU A 93 1.60 5.19 22.21
N ARG A 94 2.89 5.23 22.53
CA ARG A 94 3.57 6.46 23.00
C ARG A 94 3.62 7.54 21.92
N TRP A 95 3.61 7.13 20.63
CA TRP A 95 3.68 7.99 19.47
C TRP A 95 2.48 7.71 18.60
N GLN A 96 1.73 8.75 18.28
CA GLN A 96 0.62 8.61 17.35
C GLN A 96 1.16 8.41 15.94
N GLN A 97 0.60 7.44 15.24
CA GLN A 97 0.95 7.16 13.86
C GLN A 97 0.43 8.30 12.97
N ASP A 98 1.28 8.89 12.12
CA ASP A 98 0.94 10.05 11.28
C ASP A 98 -0.27 9.82 10.37
N ASN A 99 -0.48 8.58 9.93
CA ASN A 99 -1.58 8.19 9.06
C ASN A 99 -2.72 7.47 9.81
N TYR A 100 -2.81 7.63 11.14
CA TYR A 100 -3.98 7.19 11.90
C TYR A 100 -5.09 8.23 11.81
N CYS A 101 -6.22 7.86 11.19
CA CYS A 101 -7.35 8.75 10.91
C CYS A 101 -8.49 8.64 11.92
N GLY A 102 -8.30 7.84 12.98
CA GLY A 102 -9.26 7.75 14.07
C GLY A 102 -10.10 6.47 14.07
N GLU A 103 -11.24 6.54 14.75
CA GLU A 103 -12.21 5.44 14.80
C GLU A 103 -13.18 5.56 13.63
N LEU A 104 -13.44 4.43 12.95
CA LEU A 104 -14.38 4.37 11.85
C LEU A 104 -15.75 3.89 12.36
N ALA A 105 -16.76 4.72 12.16
CA ALA A 105 -18.12 4.33 12.48
C ALA A 105 -18.71 3.40 11.40
N ALA A 106 -19.69 2.59 11.80
CA ALA A 106 -20.37 1.71 10.86
C ALA A 106 -21.08 2.55 9.77
N GLY A 107 -20.75 2.27 8.51
CA GLY A 107 -21.31 2.97 7.34
C GLY A 107 -20.44 4.11 6.81
N ASP A 108 -19.38 4.51 7.51
CA ASP A 108 -18.44 5.51 7.00
C ASP A 108 -17.49 4.87 5.98
N ALA A 109 -17.17 5.65 4.94
CA ALA A 109 -16.20 5.23 3.93
C ALA A 109 -14.77 5.59 4.39
N PRO A 110 -13.87 4.60 4.51
CA PRO A 110 -12.50 4.87 4.91
C PRO A 110 -11.74 5.65 3.82
N GLN A 111 -10.89 6.57 4.21
CA GLN A 111 -9.99 7.29 3.30
C GLN A 111 -8.78 6.41 2.94
N SER A 112 -8.29 6.56 1.71
CA SER A 112 -7.10 5.85 1.24
C SER A 112 -5.84 6.32 1.98
N GLY A 113 -4.93 5.38 2.28
CA GLY A 113 -3.69 5.65 2.99
C GLY A 113 -3.82 5.80 4.51
N CYS A 114 -5.00 5.55 5.06
CA CYS A 114 -5.32 5.75 6.47
C CYS A 114 -5.47 4.44 7.24
N TRP A 115 -5.00 4.48 8.49
CA TRP A 115 -5.31 3.49 9.50
C TRP A 115 -6.53 3.89 10.30
N TYR A 116 -7.37 2.91 10.62
CA TYR A 116 -8.58 3.08 11.42
C TYR A 116 -8.69 2.03 12.49
N TRP A 117 -9.38 2.39 13.57
CA TRP A 117 -9.88 1.44 14.55
C TRP A 117 -11.37 1.23 14.35
N LEU A 118 -11.82 -0.02 14.31
CA LEU A 118 -13.22 -0.41 14.26
C LEU A 118 -13.64 -0.91 15.65
N PRO A 119 -14.35 -0.09 16.46
CA PRO A 119 -14.64 -0.43 17.85
C PRO A 119 -15.59 -1.62 18.02
N ARG A 120 -16.49 -1.84 17.06
CA ARG A 120 -17.48 -2.93 17.12
C ARG A 120 -16.85 -4.29 16.91
N GLU A 121 -16.01 -4.40 15.93
CA GLU A 121 -15.32 -5.61 15.52
C GLU A 121 -14.02 -5.81 16.31
N ALA A 122 -13.53 -4.76 16.96
CA ALA A 122 -12.21 -4.69 17.59
C ALA A 122 -11.07 -4.99 16.60
N TRP A 123 -11.14 -4.36 15.41
CA TRP A 123 -10.17 -4.54 14.33
C TRP A 123 -9.38 -3.26 14.08
N VAL A 124 -8.12 -3.45 13.71
CA VAL A 124 -7.28 -2.43 13.08
C VAL A 124 -7.42 -2.57 11.58
N MET A 125 -7.79 -1.51 10.89
CA MET A 125 -8.02 -1.53 9.46
C MET A 125 -7.11 -0.52 8.75
N TYR A 126 -6.61 -0.89 7.58
CA TYR A 126 -5.89 -0.01 6.67
C TYR A 126 -6.50 -0.06 5.28
N ARG A 127 -6.73 1.11 4.68
CA ARG A 127 -7.13 1.21 3.27
C ARG A 127 -5.95 1.68 2.43
N ALA A 128 -5.54 0.85 1.45
CA ALA A 128 -4.44 1.15 0.56
C ALA A 128 -4.76 2.33 -0.38
N SER A 129 -3.75 3.17 -0.67
CA SER A 129 -3.83 4.23 -1.67
C SER A 129 -3.51 3.72 -3.07
N PHE A 130 -2.57 2.76 -3.16
CA PHE A 130 -2.10 2.17 -4.41
C PHE A 130 -2.47 0.69 -4.46
N ALA A 131 -3.77 0.39 -4.52
CA ALA A 131 -4.24 -0.97 -4.69
C ALA A 131 -3.76 -1.55 -6.03
N ASP A 132 -3.51 -2.86 -6.08
CA ASP A 132 -3.18 -3.57 -7.32
C ASP A 132 -4.42 -3.59 -8.23
N GLY A 133 -4.61 -2.54 -9.03
CA GLY A 133 -5.78 -2.35 -9.90
C GLY A 133 -5.95 -3.41 -11.00
N TRP A 134 -5.06 -4.41 -11.08
CA TRP A 134 -5.12 -5.49 -12.07
C TRP A 134 -5.53 -6.84 -11.47
N THR A 135 -5.49 -7.00 -10.17
CA THR A 135 -6.00 -8.20 -9.48
C THR A 135 -7.44 -7.94 -9.02
N ARG A 136 -8.39 -8.18 -9.91
CA ARG A 136 -9.82 -8.25 -9.56
C ARG A 136 -10.00 -9.26 -8.43
N GLY A 137 -10.30 -8.77 -7.22
CA GLY A 137 -10.62 -9.59 -6.06
C GLY A 137 -9.74 -9.42 -4.83
N GLN A 138 -8.65 -8.64 -4.88
CA GLN A 138 -7.95 -8.25 -3.65
C GLN A 138 -8.59 -6.98 -3.09
N SER A 139 -9.12 -7.09 -1.88
CA SER A 139 -9.65 -5.96 -1.14
C SER A 139 -8.58 -4.89 -0.98
N GLU A 140 -8.91 -3.63 -1.31
CA GLU A 140 -8.09 -2.46 -0.99
C GLU A 140 -7.95 -2.27 0.51
N VAL A 141 -8.77 -2.96 1.28
CA VAL A 141 -8.86 -2.90 2.73
C VAL A 141 -8.20 -4.14 3.33
N ARG A 142 -7.34 -3.92 4.32
CA ARG A 142 -6.75 -4.97 5.14
C ARG A 142 -7.10 -4.70 6.59
N ALA A 143 -7.46 -5.75 7.31
CA ALA A 143 -7.78 -5.66 8.73
C ALA A 143 -7.00 -6.70 9.54
N TRP A 144 -6.76 -6.37 10.79
CA TRP A 144 -6.12 -7.25 11.77
C TRP A 144 -6.88 -7.17 13.07
N ARG A 145 -6.99 -8.31 13.75
CA ARG A 145 -7.53 -8.40 15.09
C ARG A 145 -6.41 -8.63 16.09
N LEU A 146 -6.59 -8.08 17.29
CA LEU A 146 -5.67 -8.30 18.38
C LEU A 146 -6.01 -9.60 19.09
N LEU A 147 -5.08 -10.54 19.12
CA LEU A 147 -5.18 -11.78 19.86
C LEU A 147 -4.33 -11.70 21.14
N VAL A 148 -4.89 -12.20 22.23
CA VAL A 148 -4.15 -12.50 23.44
C VAL A 148 -3.89 -14.01 23.43
N VAL A 149 -2.65 -14.40 23.25
CA VAL A 149 -2.26 -15.81 23.14
C VAL A 149 -1.89 -16.33 24.53
N PRO A 150 -2.60 -17.34 25.07
CA PRO A 150 -2.22 -17.98 26.33
C PRO A 150 -0.96 -18.84 26.15
N ASP A 151 -0.18 -18.97 27.21
CA ASP A 151 1.15 -19.62 27.26
C ASP A 151 1.20 -21.06 26.69
N GLY A 152 0.11 -21.80 26.72
CA GLY A 152 0.02 -23.18 26.20
C GLY A 152 -0.02 -23.32 24.67
N MET A 153 -0.11 -22.20 23.90
CA MET A 153 -0.12 -22.20 22.43
C MET A 153 1.19 -21.69 21.82
N LEU A 154 2.09 -21.17 22.63
CA LEU A 154 3.41 -20.74 22.15
C LEU A 154 4.27 -21.98 21.92
N THR A 155 4.66 -22.21 20.68
CA THR A 155 5.60 -23.27 20.31
C THR A 155 6.85 -23.17 21.18
N ALA A 156 7.40 -24.31 21.59
CA ALA A 156 8.48 -24.55 22.57
C ALA A 156 9.81 -23.75 22.42
N SER A 157 9.82 -22.69 21.67
CA SER A 157 10.97 -21.80 21.38
C SER A 157 10.96 -20.47 22.13
N GLN A 158 9.92 -20.17 22.94
CA GLN A 158 9.84 -18.92 23.68
C GLN A 158 10.10 -19.15 25.17
N SER A 159 10.87 -18.22 25.74
CA SER A 159 11.39 -18.28 27.13
C SER A 159 10.29 -18.57 28.15
N PRO A 160 10.56 -19.45 29.16
CA PRO A 160 9.65 -19.72 30.24
C PRO A 160 9.43 -18.45 31.08
N GLY A 161 8.23 -17.89 31.03
CA GLY A 161 7.85 -16.71 31.81
C GLY A 161 6.97 -15.68 31.08
N ALA A 162 6.69 -15.86 29.81
CA ALA A 162 5.76 -15.00 29.08
C ALA A 162 4.36 -15.65 29.04
N ASP A 163 3.59 -15.45 30.08
CA ASP A 163 2.25 -16.06 30.19
C ASP A 163 1.25 -15.56 29.14
N PHE A 164 1.53 -14.43 28.47
CA PHE A 164 0.65 -13.87 27.42
C PHE A 164 1.45 -13.07 26.40
N ALA A 165 1.20 -13.31 25.12
CA ALA A 165 1.67 -12.49 24.02
C ALA A 165 0.47 -11.79 23.32
N LEU A 166 0.69 -10.57 22.85
CA LEU A 166 -0.27 -9.85 22.02
C LEU A 166 0.15 -10.01 20.55
N GLU A 167 -0.71 -10.60 19.74
CA GLU A 167 -0.45 -10.84 18.33
C GLU A 167 -1.51 -10.15 17.47
N LEU A 168 -1.07 -9.62 16.32
CA LEU A 168 -1.96 -9.08 15.29
C LEU A 168 -2.20 -10.14 14.21
N GLU A 169 -3.35 -10.78 14.26
CA GLU A 169 -3.78 -11.75 13.26
C GLU A 169 -4.51 -11.06 12.12
N ALA A 170 -4.15 -11.40 10.88
CA ALA A 170 -4.84 -10.88 9.71
C ALA A 170 -6.27 -11.43 9.62
N VAL A 171 -7.24 -10.54 9.42
CA VAL A 171 -8.63 -10.93 9.18
C VAL A 171 -8.77 -11.38 7.72
N PRO A 172 -9.34 -12.57 7.46
CA PRO A 172 -9.52 -13.04 6.10
C PRO A 172 -10.51 -12.17 5.32
N ALA A 173 -10.27 -12.02 4.02
CA ALA A 173 -11.06 -11.14 3.14
C ALA A 173 -12.56 -11.46 3.11
N VAL A 174 -12.93 -12.70 3.43
CA VAL A 174 -14.34 -13.16 3.50
C VAL A 174 -15.10 -12.50 4.66
N GLU A 175 -14.42 -12.11 5.73
CA GLU A 175 -15.02 -11.43 6.88
C GLU A 175 -15.13 -9.91 6.67
N LEU A 176 -14.51 -9.37 5.63
CA LEU A 176 -14.49 -7.95 5.29
C LEU A 176 -15.57 -7.55 4.27
N SER A 177 -16.37 -8.49 3.76
CA SER A 177 -17.40 -8.29 2.73
C SER A 177 -18.78 -7.94 3.31
#